data_190744c9865ce1e4beb588eb30caed01
#
_entry.id   190744c9865ce1e4beb588eb30caed01
#
_cell.length_a   1.000
_cell.length_b   1.000
_cell.length_c   1.000
_cell.angle_alpha   90.00
_cell.angle_beta   90.00
_cell.angle_gamma   90.00
#
_symmetry.space_group_name_H-M   'P 1'
#
loop_
_entity.id
_entity.type
_entity.pdbx_description
1 polymer ?
#
loop_
_entity_poly.entity_id
_entity_poly.type
_entity_poly.pdbx_seq_one_letter_code
_entity_poly.pdbx_strand_id
1 'polypeptide(L)'
;AEAEGTAKRGRKPAAKTTAEKKTSTRRSTAKKAEGPKKPTALIIMDGFGHRAEKKGNAIEAANKPNLDRIFSENPLTYIGASGLDVGLPDGQMGNSEVGHTNIGAGRIVYQELTRITKAIQDGDFFENPALMSAINQCKWFDSTLHIFGLLSDGGVHSHIDHMFALLELARRNGLRKVCFHCFMDGRDTPPQSGIEYIDRLQAKIDAVEVGCIATVSGRYYAMDRDNRWDRVEKAYNAIALGEGEHAATAHEAMEKSKSEAKRS
;
A
#
# COMPACT_ATOMS: atom_id res chain seq x y z
N ALA A 1 36.91 14.38 -64.10
CA ALA A 1 38.14 13.61 -64.16
C ALA A 1 38.19 12.77 -62.88
N GLU A 2 37.84 11.49 -62.94
CA GLU A 2 38.76 10.33 -62.95
C GLU A 2 39.65 10.28 -61.70
N ALA A 3 39.84 9.18 -60.97
CA ALA A 3 39.63 7.77 -61.17
C ALA A 3 39.72 7.02 -59.84
N GLU A 4 39.08 5.88 -59.82
CA GLU A 4 39.28 4.60 -59.12
C GLU A 4 40.55 4.40 -58.25
N GLY A 5 40.31 3.66 -57.14
CA GLY A 5 41.35 3.02 -56.35
C GLY A 5 40.82 2.03 -55.34
N THR A 6 40.44 0.86 -55.81
CA THR A 6 40.07 -0.35 -55.03
C THR A 6 41.30 -0.89 -54.28
N ALA A 7 41.16 -1.13 -52.94
CA ALA A 7 42.08 -1.99 -52.21
C ALA A 7 41.31 -3.01 -51.36
N LYS A 8 41.28 -4.21 -51.84
CA LYS A 8 40.91 -5.44 -51.11
C LYS A 8 41.89 -5.71 -49.99
N ARG A 9 41.45 -5.75 -48.71
CA ARG A 9 42.22 -6.34 -47.62
C ARG A 9 41.54 -7.65 -47.15
N GLY A 10 42.37 -8.68 -47.23
CA GLY A 10 42.00 -10.05 -46.97
C GLY A 10 41.56 -10.35 -45.53
N ARG A 11 40.59 -11.24 -45.45
CA ARG A 11 40.15 -11.89 -44.19
C ARG A 11 41.21 -12.88 -43.73
N LYS A 12 41.74 -12.71 -42.51
CA LYS A 12 42.43 -13.80 -41.80
C LYS A 12 41.42 -14.74 -41.19
N PRO A 13 41.65 -16.06 -41.17
CA PRO A 13 40.74 -17.03 -40.60
C PRO A 13 40.76 -16.99 -39.08
N ALA A 14 39.56 -17.03 -38.49
CA ALA A 14 39.38 -17.10 -37.07
C ALA A 14 39.80 -18.48 -36.51
N ALA A 15 40.60 -18.48 -35.48
CA ALA A 15 40.98 -19.67 -34.74
C ALA A 15 39.73 -20.30 -34.08
N LYS A 16 39.52 -21.59 -34.31
CA LYS A 16 38.56 -22.45 -33.65
C LYS A 16 39.01 -22.68 -32.23
N THR A 17 38.41 -22.03 -31.25
CA THR A 17 38.53 -22.41 -29.81
C THR A 17 37.55 -23.54 -29.57
N THR A 18 38.09 -24.71 -29.35
CA THR A 18 37.35 -25.89 -28.87
C THR A 18 36.84 -25.65 -27.45
N ALA A 19 35.54 -25.36 -27.34
CA ALA A 19 34.86 -25.32 -26.07
C ALA A 19 34.61 -26.75 -25.56
N GLU A 20 35.32 -27.17 -24.53
CA GLU A 20 35.02 -28.39 -23.81
C GLU A 20 33.60 -28.35 -23.25
N LYS A 21 32.76 -29.21 -23.76
CA LYS A 21 31.45 -29.52 -23.20
C LYS A 21 31.65 -30.20 -21.84
N LYS A 22 31.55 -29.46 -20.74
CA LYS A 22 31.29 -30.04 -19.42
C LYS A 22 29.89 -30.65 -19.43
N THR A 23 29.85 -31.96 -19.60
CA THR A 23 28.66 -32.77 -19.36
C THR A 23 28.33 -32.74 -17.87
N SER A 24 27.41 -31.87 -17.49
CA SER A 24 26.76 -31.90 -16.19
C SER A 24 25.93 -33.19 -16.13
N THR A 25 26.44 -34.16 -15.42
CA THR A 25 25.71 -35.38 -15.02
C THR A 25 24.56 -34.94 -14.11
N ARG A 26 23.40 -34.69 -14.72
CA ARG A 26 22.15 -34.49 -14.00
C ARG A 26 21.84 -35.79 -13.25
N ARG A 27 22.18 -35.84 -11.96
CA ARG A 27 21.77 -36.91 -11.05
C ARG A 27 20.21 -36.93 -11.13
N SER A 28 19.67 -37.90 -11.81
CA SER A 28 18.22 -38.20 -11.76
C SER A 28 17.97 -38.67 -10.33
N THR A 29 17.40 -37.77 -9.52
CA THR A 29 16.76 -38.20 -8.28
C THR A 29 15.59 -39.09 -8.71
N ALA A 30 15.82 -40.42 -8.58
CA ALA A 30 14.76 -41.38 -8.77
C ALA A 30 13.56 -40.96 -7.92
N LYS A 31 12.43 -40.64 -8.55
CA LYS A 31 11.18 -40.41 -7.84
C LYS A 31 10.90 -41.69 -7.03
N LYS A 32 11.01 -41.59 -5.71
CA LYS A 32 10.54 -42.62 -4.79
C LYS A 32 9.07 -42.91 -5.21
N ALA A 33 8.75 -44.15 -5.53
CA ALA A 33 7.37 -44.51 -5.83
C ALA A 33 6.48 -44.07 -4.66
N GLU A 34 5.70 -43.03 -4.89
CA GLU A 34 4.71 -42.57 -3.91
C GLU A 34 3.70 -43.70 -3.77
N GLY A 35 3.60 -44.27 -2.56
CA GLY A 35 2.50 -45.15 -2.21
C GLY A 35 1.13 -44.47 -2.41
N PRO A 36 0.02 -45.18 -2.37
CA PRO A 36 -1.29 -44.58 -2.58
C PRO A 36 -1.45 -43.37 -1.66
N LYS A 37 -1.74 -42.20 -2.25
CA LYS A 37 -1.92 -40.97 -1.51
C LYS A 37 -3.06 -41.11 -0.52
N LYS A 38 -2.78 -40.94 0.76
CA LYS A 38 -3.83 -40.93 1.78
C LYS A 38 -4.59 -39.60 1.67
N PRO A 39 -5.91 -39.59 1.67
CA PRO A 39 -6.68 -38.36 1.66
C PRO A 39 -6.40 -37.55 2.94
N THR A 40 -6.24 -36.24 2.76
CA THR A 40 -6.13 -35.31 3.88
C THR A 40 -7.31 -34.34 3.77
N ALA A 41 -8.03 -34.13 4.87
CA ALA A 41 -9.11 -33.17 4.93
C ALA A 41 -8.70 -31.99 5.84
N LEU A 42 -8.91 -30.77 5.35
CA LEU A 42 -8.85 -29.54 6.15
C LEU A 42 -10.27 -29.08 6.41
N ILE A 43 -10.65 -29.01 7.69
CA ILE A 43 -11.97 -28.55 8.10
C ILE A 43 -11.79 -27.18 8.76
N ILE A 44 -12.38 -26.16 8.16
CA ILE A 44 -12.33 -24.78 8.66
C ILE A 44 -13.70 -24.45 9.26
N MET A 45 -13.71 -24.23 10.58
CA MET A 45 -14.91 -23.77 11.30
C MET A 45 -14.83 -22.24 11.39
N ASP A 46 -15.32 -21.57 10.36
CA ASP A 46 -15.24 -20.11 10.25
C ASP A 46 -15.98 -19.43 11.40
N GLY A 47 -15.34 -18.45 12.05
CA GLY A 47 -15.87 -17.77 13.23
C GLY A 47 -15.74 -18.55 14.55
N PHE A 48 -15.15 -19.77 14.53
CA PHE A 48 -14.95 -20.56 15.75
C PHE A 48 -13.67 -20.08 16.48
N GLY A 49 -13.85 -19.11 17.40
CA GLY A 49 -12.76 -18.57 18.21
C GLY A 49 -12.59 -19.28 19.55
N HIS A 50 -11.49 -19.00 20.25
CA HIS A 50 -11.24 -19.46 21.60
C HIS A 50 -11.32 -18.31 22.61
N ARG A 51 -12.15 -18.49 23.64
CA ARG A 51 -12.25 -17.60 24.81
C ARG A 51 -12.63 -18.43 26.02
N ALA A 52 -11.87 -18.31 27.09
CA ALA A 52 -12.10 -19.10 28.33
C ALA A 52 -13.37 -18.67 29.11
N GLU A 53 -13.83 -17.42 28.93
CA GLU A 53 -15.06 -16.96 29.61
C GLU A 53 -16.30 -17.62 29.05
N LYS A 54 -17.17 -18.08 29.96
CA LYS A 54 -18.43 -18.74 29.57
C LYS A 54 -19.58 -17.77 29.30
N LYS A 55 -19.59 -16.59 29.95
CA LYS A 55 -20.66 -15.62 29.78
C LYS A 55 -20.67 -15.07 28.35
N GLY A 56 -21.78 -15.24 27.65
CA GLY A 56 -21.90 -14.80 26.25
C GLY A 56 -21.03 -15.58 25.27
N ASN A 57 -20.57 -16.78 25.61
CA ASN A 57 -19.75 -17.64 24.77
C ASN A 57 -20.55 -18.87 24.36
N ALA A 58 -21.15 -18.83 23.19
CA ALA A 58 -21.98 -19.90 22.67
C ALA A 58 -21.19 -21.20 22.44
N ILE A 59 -19.89 -21.12 22.10
CA ILE A 59 -19.03 -22.28 21.90
C ILE A 59 -18.86 -23.06 23.22
N GLU A 60 -18.58 -22.36 24.33
CA GLU A 60 -18.40 -22.95 25.63
C GLU A 60 -19.72 -23.46 26.23
N ALA A 61 -20.84 -22.85 25.84
CA ALA A 61 -22.17 -23.27 26.28
C ALA A 61 -22.74 -24.47 25.47
N ALA A 62 -22.18 -24.74 24.30
CA ALA A 62 -22.67 -25.78 23.41
C ALA A 62 -22.31 -27.20 23.93
N ASN A 63 -23.22 -28.17 23.71
CA ASN A 63 -22.93 -29.59 23.89
C ASN A 63 -22.12 -30.09 22.67
N LYS A 64 -20.79 -30.23 22.83
CA LYS A 64 -19.86 -30.55 21.76
C LYS A 64 -18.91 -31.71 22.05
N PRO A 65 -19.43 -32.89 22.49
CA PRO A 65 -18.60 -33.97 23.01
C PRO A 65 -17.55 -34.48 22.01
N ASN A 66 -17.83 -34.45 20.72
CA ASN A 66 -16.88 -34.89 19.71
C ASN A 66 -15.73 -33.89 19.54
N LEU A 67 -16.00 -32.59 19.56
CA LEU A 67 -14.95 -31.58 19.50
C LEU A 67 -14.11 -31.57 20.77
N ASP A 68 -14.75 -31.69 21.95
CA ASP A 68 -14.06 -31.77 23.23
C ASP A 68 -13.09 -32.96 23.25
N ARG A 69 -13.53 -34.13 22.76
CA ARG A 69 -12.69 -35.31 22.62
C ARG A 69 -11.53 -35.08 21.65
N ILE A 70 -11.81 -34.53 20.47
CA ILE A 70 -10.76 -34.27 19.47
C ILE A 70 -9.70 -33.31 20.04
N PHE A 71 -10.11 -32.24 20.71
CA PHE A 71 -9.19 -31.26 21.28
C PHE A 71 -8.37 -31.82 22.47
N SER A 72 -8.93 -32.77 23.23
CA SER A 72 -8.24 -33.39 24.37
C SER A 72 -7.26 -34.52 23.97
N GLU A 73 -7.53 -35.22 22.88
CA GLU A 73 -6.77 -36.41 22.47
C GLU A 73 -5.71 -36.10 21.39
N ASN A 74 -5.74 -34.92 20.78
CA ASN A 74 -4.85 -34.58 19.66
C ASN A 74 -4.05 -33.30 19.94
N PRO A 75 -2.93 -33.09 19.25
CA PRO A 75 -2.17 -31.84 19.34
C PRO A 75 -3.04 -30.63 19.00
N LEU A 76 -2.99 -29.62 19.86
CA LEU A 76 -3.73 -28.36 19.70
C LEU A 76 -2.75 -27.18 19.77
N THR A 77 -2.95 -26.23 18.89
CA THR A 77 -2.25 -24.94 18.93
C THR A 77 -3.21 -23.80 18.61
N TYR A 78 -2.86 -22.60 19.04
CA TYR A 78 -3.60 -21.39 18.73
C TYR A 78 -2.81 -20.52 17.77
N ILE A 79 -3.51 -19.89 16.85
CA ILE A 79 -2.97 -18.91 15.92
C ILE A 79 -3.71 -17.59 16.07
N GLY A 80 -3.05 -16.46 15.79
CA GLY A 80 -3.69 -15.16 15.75
C GLY A 80 -4.70 -15.10 14.60
N ALA A 81 -5.82 -14.42 14.84
CA ALA A 81 -6.91 -14.27 13.88
C ALA A 81 -7.26 -12.80 13.62
N SER A 82 -6.41 -11.86 14.03
CA SER A 82 -6.63 -10.42 13.89
C SER A 82 -5.31 -9.66 13.68
N GLY A 83 -5.41 -8.43 13.25
CA GLY A 83 -4.26 -7.53 13.13
C GLY A 83 -3.16 -8.08 12.23
N LEU A 84 -1.92 -7.84 12.62
CA LEU A 84 -0.74 -8.21 11.84
C LEU A 84 -0.60 -9.72 11.60
N ASP A 85 -1.13 -10.55 12.48
CA ASP A 85 -1.11 -12.01 12.34
C ASP A 85 -1.87 -12.52 11.12
N VAL A 86 -2.77 -11.71 10.59
CA VAL A 86 -3.55 -12.02 9.38
C VAL A 86 -3.34 -10.99 8.25
N GLY A 87 -2.36 -10.11 8.40
CA GLY A 87 -2.01 -9.12 7.39
C GLY A 87 -2.86 -7.85 7.37
N LEU A 88 -3.60 -7.60 8.45
CA LEU A 88 -4.39 -6.38 8.67
C LEU A 88 -3.63 -5.39 9.56
N PRO A 89 -4.05 -4.12 9.61
CA PRO A 89 -3.55 -3.17 10.61
C PRO A 89 -3.71 -3.69 12.04
N ASP A 90 -2.82 -3.27 12.93
CA ASP A 90 -2.89 -3.64 14.33
C ASP A 90 -4.23 -3.25 14.95
N GLY A 91 -4.76 -4.13 15.82
CA GLY A 91 -6.07 -3.95 16.45
C GLY A 91 -7.30 -4.18 15.54
N GLN A 92 -7.12 -4.38 14.25
CA GLN A 92 -8.25 -4.68 13.35
C GLN A 92 -8.66 -6.16 13.46
N MET A 93 -9.95 -6.39 13.64
CA MET A 93 -10.52 -7.74 13.68
C MET A 93 -10.36 -8.43 12.32
N GLY A 94 -9.96 -9.71 12.33
CA GLY A 94 -9.88 -10.53 11.14
C GLY A 94 -11.24 -10.80 10.49
N ASN A 95 -11.19 -11.31 9.28
CA ASN A 95 -12.36 -11.73 8.53
C ASN A 95 -12.05 -12.99 7.71
N SER A 96 -13.09 -13.60 7.14
CA SER A 96 -12.98 -14.85 6.38
C SER A 96 -12.04 -14.73 5.19
N GLU A 97 -12.06 -13.61 4.48
CA GLU A 97 -11.23 -13.39 3.27
C GLU A 97 -9.74 -13.45 3.59
N VAL A 98 -9.28 -12.67 4.57
CA VAL A 98 -7.85 -12.67 4.93
C VAL A 98 -7.43 -13.99 5.56
N GLY A 99 -8.28 -14.62 6.38
CA GLY A 99 -8.00 -15.91 7.00
C GLY A 99 -7.81 -17.02 5.96
N HIS A 100 -8.73 -17.17 5.03
CA HIS A 100 -8.63 -18.15 3.95
C HIS A 100 -7.46 -17.86 3.00
N THR A 101 -7.20 -16.58 2.72
CA THR A 101 -6.04 -16.18 1.91
C THR A 101 -4.73 -16.62 2.56
N ASN A 102 -4.56 -16.41 3.86
CA ASN A 102 -3.36 -16.81 4.60
C ASN A 102 -3.20 -18.33 4.65
N ILE A 103 -4.29 -19.08 4.90
CA ILE A 103 -4.28 -20.53 4.88
C ILE A 103 -3.87 -21.04 3.50
N GLY A 104 -4.46 -20.50 2.43
CA GLY A 104 -4.17 -20.91 1.05
C GLY A 104 -2.74 -20.56 0.62
N ALA A 105 -2.21 -19.43 1.07
CA ALA A 105 -0.84 -18.99 0.77
C ALA A 105 0.23 -19.69 1.63
N GLY A 106 -0.14 -20.27 2.77
CA GLY A 106 0.79 -20.85 3.75
C GLY A 106 1.71 -19.81 4.41
N ARG A 107 1.31 -18.55 4.40
CA ARG A 107 2.03 -17.42 5.00
C ARG A 107 1.09 -16.27 5.27
N ILE A 108 1.53 -15.30 6.07
CA ILE A 108 0.79 -14.02 6.22
C ILE A 108 0.86 -13.25 4.90
N VAL A 109 -0.30 -12.87 4.38
CA VAL A 109 -0.45 -12.00 3.21
C VAL A 109 -0.91 -10.63 3.69
N TYR A 110 0.03 -9.70 3.75
CA TYR A 110 -0.29 -8.34 4.17
C TYR A 110 -1.20 -7.65 3.14
N GLN A 111 -2.30 -7.09 3.62
CA GLN A 111 -3.14 -6.20 2.82
C GLN A 111 -2.37 -4.93 2.43
N GLU A 112 -2.76 -4.29 1.33
CA GLU A 112 -1.98 -3.20 0.74
C GLU A 112 -1.62 -2.09 1.74
N LEU A 113 -2.58 -1.63 2.55
CA LEU A 113 -2.34 -0.62 3.57
C LEU A 113 -1.26 -1.08 4.57
N THR A 114 -1.42 -2.28 5.11
CA THR A 114 -0.49 -2.86 6.09
C THR A 114 0.88 -3.09 5.46
N ARG A 115 0.92 -3.53 4.20
CA ARG A 115 2.16 -3.75 3.45
C ARG A 115 2.96 -2.45 3.29
N ILE A 116 2.28 -1.35 2.95
CA ILE A 116 2.93 -0.04 2.82
C ILE A 116 3.41 0.45 4.19
N THR A 117 2.56 0.36 5.22
CA THR A 117 2.94 0.74 6.59
C THR A 117 4.17 -0.04 7.07
N LYS A 118 4.18 -1.36 6.83
CA LYS A 118 5.32 -2.20 7.18
C LYS A 118 6.58 -1.82 6.40
N ALA A 119 6.48 -1.57 5.10
CA ALA A 119 7.62 -1.14 4.29
C ALA A 119 8.20 0.20 4.78
N ILE A 120 7.38 1.11 5.29
CA ILE A 120 7.83 2.37 5.92
C ILE A 120 8.60 2.08 7.21
N GLN A 121 8.08 1.18 8.06
CA GLN A 121 8.72 0.79 9.32
C GLN A 121 10.05 0.07 9.10
N ASP A 122 10.10 -0.84 8.14
CA ASP A 122 11.29 -1.63 7.79
C ASP A 122 12.35 -0.80 7.02
N GLY A 123 11.93 0.32 6.42
CA GLY A 123 12.79 1.19 5.62
C GLY A 123 12.74 0.94 4.11
N ASP A 124 12.23 -0.18 3.66
CA ASP A 124 12.15 -0.58 2.24
C ASP A 124 11.38 0.42 1.38
N PHE A 125 10.40 1.12 1.98
CA PHE A 125 9.64 2.18 1.32
C PHE A 125 10.55 3.26 0.72
N PHE A 126 11.60 3.62 1.43
CA PHE A 126 12.52 4.69 1.03
C PHE A 126 13.51 4.27 -0.05
N GLU A 127 13.57 2.98 -0.36
CA GLU A 127 14.37 2.40 -1.44
C GLU A 127 13.51 1.93 -2.61
N ASN A 128 12.20 2.13 -2.56
CA ASN A 128 11.29 1.69 -3.62
C ASN A 128 11.67 2.31 -4.97
N PRO A 129 11.98 1.49 -6.01
CA PRO A 129 12.53 1.98 -7.26
C PRO A 129 11.58 2.90 -8.04
N ALA A 130 10.27 2.70 -7.91
CA ALA A 130 9.28 3.56 -8.58
C ALA A 130 9.21 4.95 -7.93
N LEU A 131 9.22 5.01 -6.59
CA LEU A 131 9.26 6.26 -5.85
C LEU A 131 10.58 7.01 -6.08
N MET A 132 11.70 6.28 -6.04
CA MET A 132 13.02 6.85 -6.33
C MET A 132 13.13 7.34 -7.77
N SER A 133 12.50 6.69 -8.72
CA SER A 133 12.43 7.17 -10.11
C SER A 133 11.72 8.51 -10.20
N ALA A 134 10.58 8.68 -9.52
CA ALA A 134 9.85 9.95 -9.48
C ALA A 134 10.70 11.08 -8.84
N ILE A 135 11.33 10.79 -7.71
CA ILE A 135 12.26 11.73 -7.06
C ILE A 135 13.39 12.17 -8.00
N ASN A 136 14.04 11.19 -8.63
CA ASN A 136 15.16 11.46 -9.54
C ASN A 136 14.72 12.29 -10.77
N GLN A 137 13.52 12.02 -11.29
CA GLN A 137 12.94 12.79 -12.38
C GLN A 137 12.69 14.25 -11.98
N CYS A 138 12.12 14.48 -10.79
CA CYS A 138 11.94 15.83 -10.26
C CYS A 138 13.26 16.57 -10.09
N LYS A 139 14.31 15.89 -9.61
CA LYS A 139 15.67 16.48 -9.49
C LYS A 139 16.28 16.80 -10.84
N TRP A 140 16.13 15.91 -11.81
CA TRP A 140 16.71 16.08 -13.15
C TRP A 140 16.12 17.28 -13.88
N PHE A 141 14.79 17.45 -13.80
CA PHE A 141 14.08 18.50 -14.51
C PHE A 141 13.81 19.75 -13.65
N ASP A 142 14.32 19.80 -12.42
CA ASP A 142 14.01 20.85 -11.43
C ASP A 142 12.49 21.09 -11.28
N SER A 143 11.73 20.02 -11.37
CA SER A 143 10.26 20.05 -11.33
C SER A 143 9.72 19.78 -9.93
N THR A 144 8.43 20.04 -9.75
CA THR A 144 7.71 19.83 -8.47
C THR A 144 7.20 18.41 -8.37
N LEU A 145 7.36 17.78 -7.22
CA LEU A 145 6.67 16.54 -6.86
C LEU A 145 5.26 16.86 -6.34
N HIS A 146 4.24 16.39 -7.03
CA HIS A 146 2.86 16.54 -6.62
C HIS A 146 2.36 15.24 -5.96
N ILE A 147 1.85 15.35 -4.75
CA ILE A 147 1.34 14.24 -3.94
C ILE A 147 -0.17 14.42 -3.76
N PHE A 148 -0.93 13.41 -4.20
CA PHE A 148 -2.39 13.37 -4.10
C PHE A 148 -2.79 12.29 -3.11
N GLY A 149 -3.81 12.56 -2.31
CA GLY A 149 -4.35 11.53 -1.45
C GLY A 149 -5.49 12.00 -0.55
N LEU A 150 -6.26 11.03 -0.08
CA LEU A 150 -7.26 11.26 0.95
C LEU A 150 -6.53 11.48 2.28
N LEU A 151 -6.67 12.67 2.85
CA LEU A 151 -5.93 13.09 4.03
C LEU A 151 -6.69 12.71 5.30
N SER A 152 -6.50 11.50 5.77
CA SER A 152 -7.06 10.99 7.02
C SER A 152 -6.27 9.76 7.53
N ASP A 153 -6.62 9.27 8.69
CA ASP A 153 -6.13 8.02 9.27
C ASP A 153 -7.15 6.86 9.17
N GLY A 154 -8.22 7.04 8.39
CA GLY A 154 -9.27 6.04 8.22
C GLY A 154 -8.80 4.72 7.61
N GLY A 155 -7.70 4.72 6.85
CA GLY A 155 -7.03 3.51 6.38
C GLY A 155 -7.79 2.70 5.33
N VAL A 156 -8.84 3.27 4.71
CA VAL A 156 -9.61 2.59 3.66
C VAL A 156 -9.02 2.84 2.28
N HIS A 157 -8.71 4.08 1.95
CA HIS A 157 -8.16 4.48 0.65
C HIS A 157 -6.75 5.04 0.76
N SER A 158 -6.37 5.55 1.92
CA SER A 158 -5.11 6.22 2.19
C SER A 158 -4.86 6.24 3.70
N HIS A 159 -3.66 6.59 4.10
CA HIS A 159 -3.31 6.87 5.49
C HIS A 159 -2.36 8.06 5.55
N ILE A 160 -2.60 8.99 6.48
CA ILE A 160 -1.81 10.21 6.63
C ILE A 160 -0.32 9.93 6.84
N ASP A 161 0.02 8.86 7.55
CA ASP A 161 1.42 8.47 7.79
C ASP A 161 2.15 8.08 6.51
N HIS A 162 1.43 7.58 5.48
CA HIS A 162 2.01 7.31 4.17
C HIS A 162 2.38 8.61 3.45
N MET A 163 1.56 9.67 3.61
CA MET A 163 1.91 11.00 3.10
C MET A 163 3.12 11.59 3.81
N PHE A 164 3.21 11.41 5.13
CA PHE A 164 4.39 11.81 5.90
C PHE A 164 5.65 11.07 5.45
N ALA A 165 5.53 9.78 5.12
CA ALA A 165 6.64 9.01 4.58
C ALA A 165 7.10 9.49 3.19
N LEU A 166 6.16 9.89 2.31
CA LEU A 166 6.49 10.50 1.02
C LEU A 166 7.21 11.84 1.19
N LEU A 167 6.78 12.67 2.13
CA LEU A 167 7.44 13.93 2.46
C LEU A 167 8.85 13.68 3.00
N GLU A 168 9.01 12.70 3.88
CA GLU A 168 10.31 12.30 4.41
C GLU A 168 11.22 11.73 3.32
N LEU A 169 10.68 10.94 2.38
CA LEU A 169 11.42 10.48 1.20
C LEU A 169 11.96 11.65 0.37
N ALA A 170 11.12 12.64 0.09
CA ALA A 170 11.52 13.85 -0.63
C ALA A 170 12.62 14.61 0.12
N ARG A 171 12.48 14.81 1.43
CA ARG A 171 13.46 15.46 2.29
C ARG A 171 14.81 14.73 2.28
N ARG A 172 14.81 13.40 2.50
CA ARG A 172 16.03 12.58 2.50
C ARG A 172 16.80 12.68 1.20
N ASN A 173 16.09 12.90 0.10
CA ASN A 173 16.69 13.02 -1.23
C ASN A 173 16.99 14.47 -1.65
N GLY A 174 16.82 15.45 -0.76
CA GLY A 174 17.12 16.86 -1.01
C GLY A 174 16.16 17.54 -1.97
N LEU A 175 14.97 16.98 -2.19
CA LEU A 175 13.94 17.61 -3.01
C LEU A 175 13.24 18.70 -2.20
N ARG A 176 13.13 19.91 -2.75
CA ARG A 176 12.52 21.07 -2.07
C ARG A 176 11.13 21.42 -2.58
N LYS A 177 10.86 21.14 -3.86
CA LYS A 177 9.60 21.46 -4.53
C LYS A 177 8.63 20.28 -4.38
N VAL A 178 7.80 20.31 -3.32
CA VAL A 178 6.79 19.29 -3.04
C VAL A 178 5.45 19.97 -2.77
N CYS A 179 4.40 19.56 -3.46
CA CYS A 179 3.05 20.08 -3.29
C CYS A 179 2.07 18.97 -2.94
N PHE A 180 1.30 19.19 -1.87
CA PHE A 180 0.23 18.30 -1.47
C PHE A 180 -1.12 18.78 -2.01
N HIS A 181 -1.86 17.88 -2.63
CA HIS A 181 -3.25 18.06 -3.03
C HIS A 181 -4.10 17.20 -2.13
N CYS A 182 -4.64 17.81 -1.08
CA CYS A 182 -5.32 17.13 0.00
C CYS A 182 -6.79 16.88 -0.36
N PHE A 183 -7.21 15.61 -0.38
CA PHE A 183 -8.60 15.24 -0.47
C PHE A 183 -9.14 15.01 0.94
N MET A 184 -10.19 15.75 1.30
CA MET A 184 -10.75 15.68 2.64
C MET A 184 -11.75 14.55 2.76
N ASP A 185 -11.66 13.79 3.86
CA ASP A 185 -12.47 12.60 4.11
C ASP A 185 -13.90 12.97 4.59
N GLY A 186 -14.25 12.64 5.78
CA GLY A 186 -15.57 12.85 6.37
C GLY A 186 -16.57 11.71 6.11
N ARG A 187 -16.09 10.59 5.57
CA ARG A 187 -16.85 9.35 5.39
C ARG A 187 -16.24 8.18 6.15
N ASP A 188 -14.94 7.98 6.00
CA ASP A 188 -14.20 6.92 6.68
C ASP A 188 -13.71 7.42 8.06
N THR A 189 -13.74 8.74 8.27
CA THR A 189 -13.48 9.45 9.52
C THR A 189 -14.61 10.46 9.79
N PRO A 190 -14.72 10.99 11.03
CA PRO A 190 -15.78 11.94 11.38
C PRO A 190 -15.83 13.15 10.44
N PRO A 191 -17.02 13.61 10.00
CA PRO A 191 -17.15 14.67 8.99
C PRO A 191 -16.46 15.99 9.33
N GLN A 192 -16.20 16.26 10.60
CA GLN A 192 -15.59 17.52 11.04
C GLN A 192 -14.11 17.41 11.42
N SER A 193 -13.49 16.21 11.27
CA SER A 193 -12.09 15.98 11.63
C SER A 193 -11.08 16.51 10.61
N GLY A 194 -11.52 16.93 9.44
CA GLY A 194 -10.63 17.32 8.34
C GLY A 194 -9.60 18.40 8.70
N ILE A 195 -9.98 19.38 9.51
CA ILE A 195 -9.09 20.46 9.94
C ILE A 195 -7.90 19.93 10.76
N GLU A 196 -8.12 18.93 11.62
CA GLU A 196 -7.07 18.30 12.41
C GLU A 196 -6.01 17.64 11.51
N TYR A 197 -6.44 16.97 10.45
CA TYR A 197 -5.50 16.34 9.51
C TYR A 197 -4.71 17.36 8.69
N ILE A 198 -5.32 18.48 8.31
CA ILE A 198 -4.61 19.61 7.68
C ILE A 198 -3.54 20.15 8.62
N ASP A 199 -3.88 20.38 9.88
CA ASP A 199 -2.95 20.92 10.88
C ASP A 199 -1.79 19.94 11.16
N ARG A 200 -2.08 18.63 11.21
CA ARG A 200 -1.05 17.58 11.33
C ARG A 200 -0.11 17.56 10.14
N LEU A 201 -0.62 17.69 8.91
CA LEU A 201 0.21 17.73 7.72
C LEU A 201 1.04 19.02 7.68
N GLN A 202 0.43 20.18 7.98
CA GLN A 202 1.14 21.45 8.02
C GLN A 202 2.28 21.42 9.07
N ALA A 203 1.99 20.95 10.27
CA ALA A 203 3.02 20.80 11.31
C ALA A 203 4.18 19.89 10.87
N LYS A 204 3.89 18.82 10.10
CA LYS A 204 4.92 17.95 9.54
C LYS A 204 5.74 18.65 8.46
N ILE A 205 5.12 19.43 7.59
CA ILE A 205 5.78 20.26 6.57
C ILE A 205 6.71 21.27 7.23
N ASP A 206 6.23 21.97 8.25
CA ASP A 206 7.00 22.98 8.99
C ASP A 206 8.21 22.34 9.70
N ALA A 207 8.02 21.17 10.31
CA ALA A 207 9.09 20.46 11.00
C ALA A 207 10.21 19.95 10.09
N VAL A 208 9.91 19.65 8.82
CA VAL A 208 10.90 19.16 7.86
C VAL A 208 11.38 20.24 6.88
N GLU A 209 10.76 21.42 6.91
CA GLU A 209 11.06 22.59 6.07
C GLU A 209 11.01 22.28 4.56
N VAL A 210 10.14 21.35 4.15
CA VAL A 210 9.97 20.93 2.75
C VAL A 210 8.49 20.82 2.42
N GLY A 211 8.09 21.38 1.27
CA GLY A 211 6.75 21.22 0.71
C GLY A 211 5.75 22.29 1.13
N CYS A 212 4.57 22.19 0.57
CA CYS A 212 3.41 23.03 0.89
C CYS A 212 2.11 22.29 0.60
N ILE A 213 1.01 22.74 1.18
CA ILE A 213 -0.33 22.33 0.79
C ILE A 213 -0.78 23.26 -0.33
N ALA A 214 -0.98 22.72 -1.53
CA ALA A 214 -1.33 23.47 -2.72
C ALA A 214 -2.84 23.57 -2.95
N THR A 215 -3.57 22.47 -2.74
CA THR A 215 -5.03 22.47 -2.87
C THR A 215 -5.70 21.62 -1.79
N VAL A 216 -6.93 21.99 -1.44
CA VAL A 216 -7.80 21.25 -0.54
C VAL A 216 -9.15 21.03 -1.25
N SER A 217 -9.55 19.78 -1.39
CA SER A 217 -10.82 19.42 -2.03
C SER A 217 -11.53 18.34 -1.21
N GLY A 218 -12.85 18.42 -1.09
CA GLY A 218 -13.61 17.31 -0.49
C GLY A 218 -13.61 16.07 -1.39
N ARG A 219 -13.61 14.88 -0.79
CA ARG A 219 -13.71 13.62 -1.54
C ARG A 219 -14.98 13.52 -2.40
N TYR A 220 -16.00 14.26 -2.07
CA TYR A 220 -17.23 14.37 -2.86
C TYR A 220 -16.95 14.85 -4.29
N TYR A 221 -15.95 15.70 -4.47
CA TYR A 221 -15.49 16.21 -5.76
C TYR A 221 -14.33 15.36 -6.33
N ALA A 222 -13.28 15.19 -5.56
CA ALA A 222 -12.03 14.57 -6.04
C ALA A 222 -12.13 13.05 -6.21
N MET A 223 -13.09 12.38 -5.56
CA MET A 223 -13.24 10.93 -5.56
C MET A 223 -14.65 10.50 -6.00
N ASP A 224 -15.28 11.28 -6.88
CA ASP A 224 -16.59 10.91 -7.44
C ASP A 224 -16.48 9.60 -8.23
N ARG A 225 -17.45 8.71 -8.03
CA ARG A 225 -17.57 7.42 -8.75
C ARG A 225 -18.97 7.21 -9.34
N ASP A 226 -19.74 8.30 -9.38
CA ASP A 226 -21.13 8.32 -9.89
C ASP A 226 -21.21 8.93 -11.30
N ASN A 227 -20.04 9.14 -11.95
CA ASN A 227 -19.89 9.79 -13.26
C ASN A 227 -20.44 11.23 -13.27
N ARG A 228 -20.35 11.92 -12.14
CA ARG A 228 -20.73 13.32 -12.01
C ARG A 228 -19.54 14.21 -12.39
N TRP A 229 -19.37 14.38 -13.69
CA TRP A 229 -18.23 15.15 -14.25
C TRP A 229 -18.21 16.60 -13.78
N ASP A 230 -19.38 17.20 -13.50
CA ASP A 230 -19.52 18.50 -12.87
C ASP A 230 -18.84 18.62 -11.48
N ARG A 231 -18.71 17.52 -10.77
CA ARG A 231 -17.97 17.45 -9.50
C ARG A 231 -16.48 17.29 -9.74
N VAL A 232 -16.11 16.31 -10.58
CA VAL A 232 -14.71 16.00 -10.89
C VAL A 232 -13.99 17.21 -11.48
N GLU A 233 -14.67 17.96 -12.37
CA GLU A 233 -14.14 19.16 -13.01
C GLU A 233 -13.66 20.20 -11.99
N LYS A 234 -14.39 20.41 -10.89
CA LYS A 234 -13.98 21.35 -9.84
C LYS A 234 -12.66 20.99 -9.19
N ALA A 235 -12.49 19.71 -8.82
CA ALA A 235 -11.23 19.24 -8.24
C ALA A 235 -10.11 19.25 -9.27
N TYR A 236 -10.39 18.87 -10.52
CA TYR A 236 -9.43 18.91 -11.62
C TYR A 236 -8.94 20.34 -11.89
N ASN A 237 -9.85 21.30 -12.02
CA ASN A 237 -9.53 22.70 -12.29
C ASN A 237 -8.71 23.32 -11.15
N ALA A 238 -9.03 23.02 -9.90
CA ALA A 238 -8.24 23.47 -8.76
C ALA A 238 -6.79 22.99 -8.83
N ILE A 239 -6.56 21.74 -9.26
CA ILE A 239 -5.23 21.15 -9.34
C ILE A 239 -4.49 21.57 -10.62
N ALA A 240 -5.14 21.50 -11.77
CA ALA A 240 -4.50 21.68 -13.06
C ALA A 240 -4.43 23.14 -13.52
N LEU A 241 -5.43 23.96 -13.14
CA LEU A 241 -5.56 25.34 -13.61
C LEU A 241 -5.42 26.36 -12.48
N GLY A 242 -5.41 25.94 -11.22
CA GLY A 242 -5.41 26.83 -10.06
C GLY A 242 -6.73 27.61 -9.90
N GLU A 243 -7.83 27.09 -10.47
CA GLU A 243 -9.14 27.69 -10.37
C GLU A 243 -9.87 27.22 -9.10
N GLY A 244 -10.49 28.15 -8.39
CA GLY A 244 -11.24 27.83 -7.16
C GLY A 244 -11.19 28.97 -6.16
N GLU A 245 -11.66 28.73 -4.96
CA GLU A 245 -11.54 29.69 -3.88
C GLU A 245 -10.11 29.74 -3.36
N HIS A 246 -9.65 30.93 -3.06
CA HIS A 246 -8.32 31.16 -2.53
C HIS A 246 -8.38 31.43 -1.02
N ALA A 247 -7.42 30.87 -0.29
CA ALA A 247 -7.19 31.11 1.13
C ALA A 247 -5.71 31.31 1.39
N ALA A 248 -5.34 32.04 2.41
CA ALA A 248 -3.95 32.28 2.77
C ALA A 248 -3.30 31.00 3.35
N THR A 249 -4.10 30.15 3.99
CA THR A 249 -3.64 28.86 4.56
C THR A 249 -4.68 27.77 4.31
N ALA A 250 -4.23 26.51 4.33
CA ALA A 250 -5.13 25.37 4.22
C ALA A 250 -6.09 25.29 5.44
N HIS A 251 -5.65 25.71 6.62
CA HIS A 251 -6.50 25.83 7.79
C HIS A 251 -7.65 26.81 7.57
N GLU A 252 -7.35 28.01 7.07
CA GLU A 252 -8.37 29.02 6.72
C GLU A 252 -9.38 28.50 5.69
N ALA A 253 -8.90 27.78 4.67
CA ALA A 253 -9.78 27.16 3.67
C ALA A 253 -10.78 26.18 4.32
N MET A 254 -10.32 25.38 5.27
CA MET A 254 -11.19 24.46 6.02
C MET A 254 -12.18 25.17 6.92
N GLU A 255 -11.79 26.26 7.59
CA GLU A 255 -12.70 27.04 8.42
C GLU A 255 -13.80 27.73 7.58
N LYS A 256 -13.47 28.29 6.44
CA LYS A 256 -14.44 28.87 5.50
C LYS A 256 -15.46 27.82 5.07
N SER A 257 -15.02 26.68 4.58
CA SER A 257 -15.88 25.57 4.17
C SER A 257 -16.82 25.11 5.30
N LYS A 258 -16.29 25.01 6.54
CA LYS A 258 -17.10 24.66 7.72
C LYS A 258 -18.14 25.69 8.07
N SER A 259 -17.85 26.97 7.88
CA SER A 259 -18.78 28.07 8.14
C SER A 259 -19.91 28.12 7.13
N GLU A 260 -19.64 27.80 5.87
CA GLU A 260 -20.63 27.74 4.79
C GLU A 260 -21.58 26.54 4.94
N ALA A 261 -21.03 25.37 5.29
CA ALA A 261 -21.83 24.18 5.56
C ALA A 261 -22.79 24.33 6.76
N LYS A 262 -22.57 25.30 7.64
CA LYS A 262 -23.50 25.62 8.74
C LYS A 262 -24.60 26.61 8.34
N ARG A 263 -24.46 27.29 7.21
CA ARG A 263 -25.41 28.30 6.70
C ARG A 263 -26.35 27.73 5.65
N SER A 264 -26.05 26.59 5.06
CA SER A 264 -26.88 25.82 4.13
C SER A 264 -27.73 24.78 4.86
#